data_88db4159ba5e4ec49ff9b66f41fb5ea4
#
_entry.id   88db4159ba5e4ec49ff9b66f41fb5ea4
#
_cell.length_a   1.000
_cell.length_b   1.000
_cell.length_c   1.000
_cell.angle_alpha   90.00
_cell.angle_beta   90.00
_cell.angle_gamma   90.00
#
_symmetry.space_group_name_H-M   'P 1'
#
loop_
_entity.id
_entity.type
_entity.pdbx_description
1 polymer ?
#
loop_
_entity_poly.entity_id
_entity_poly.type
_entity_poly.pdbx_seq_one_letter_code
_entity_poly.pdbx_strand_id
1 'polypeptide(L)'
;MKFALRNTWVCQRGKGPEAMEGFKLVAANYSNNGVPCKLYVDISGPMDVVAMELEIDSLDGYFTDQRAFYAEMDEATKGLVGSLNSNTVSGSRVLYEIVEY
;
A
#
# COMPACT_ATOMS: atom_id res chain seq x y z
N MET A 1 -8.64 10.32 -17.40
CA MET A 1 -9.14 10.28 -16.00
C MET A 1 -8.06 9.70 -15.10
N LYS A 2 -7.80 10.36 -13.99
CA LYS A 2 -6.87 9.86 -12.98
C LYS A 2 -7.63 9.40 -11.76
N PHE A 3 -7.08 8.40 -11.08
CA PHE A 3 -7.68 7.82 -9.89
C PHE A 3 -6.74 7.94 -8.71
N ALA A 4 -7.30 8.15 -7.53
CA ALA A 4 -6.61 7.95 -6.27
C ALA A 4 -7.09 6.64 -5.65
N LEU A 5 -6.18 5.71 -5.47
CA LEU A 5 -6.46 4.43 -4.81
C LEU A 5 -5.89 4.48 -3.41
N ARG A 6 -6.75 4.42 -2.41
CA ARG A 6 -6.33 4.42 -1.01
C ARG A 6 -6.59 3.06 -0.39
N ASN A 7 -5.52 2.43 0.04
CA ASN A 7 -5.57 1.21 0.83
C ASN A 7 -5.33 1.58 2.30
N THR A 8 -6.18 1.08 3.20
CA THR A 8 -6.04 1.33 4.63
C THR A 8 -5.99 -0.01 5.35
N TRP A 9 -4.99 -0.17 6.21
CA TRP A 9 -4.81 -1.38 7.00
C TRP A 9 -4.84 -1.06 8.48
N VAL A 10 -5.50 -1.93 9.22
CA VAL A 10 -5.43 -1.93 10.69
C VAL A 10 -4.41 -3.01 11.07
N CYS A 11 -3.34 -2.60 11.72
CA CYS A 11 -2.32 -3.54 12.19
C CYS A 11 -2.70 -4.06 13.58
N GLN A 12 -2.11 -5.19 13.96
CA GLN A 12 -2.21 -5.67 15.34
C GLN A 12 -1.61 -4.63 16.27
N ARG A 13 -2.16 -4.54 17.47
CA ARG A 13 -1.69 -3.57 18.48
C ARG A 13 -0.19 -3.70 18.71
N GLY A 14 0.51 -2.59 18.53
CA GLY A 14 1.95 -2.52 18.71
C GLY A 14 2.76 -3.04 17.52
N LYS A 15 2.12 -3.51 16.45
CA LYS A 15 2.80 -4.06 15.26
C LYS A 15 2.88 -3.10 14.08
N GLY A 16 2.36 -1.88 14.24
CA GLY A 16 2.45 -0.86 13.18
C GLY A 16 3.88 -0.59 12.72
N PRO A 17 4.83 -0.32 13.62
CA PRO A 17 6.22 -0.07 13.22
C PRO A 17 6.87 -1.24 12.47
N GLU A 18 6.57 -2.47 12.87
CA GLU A 18 7.10 -3.66 12.21
C GLU A 18 6.48 -3.84 10.82
N ALA A 19 5.17 -3.65 10.68
CA ALA A 19 4.48 -3.69 9.40
C ALA A 19 4.95 -2.56 8.46
N MET A 20 5.32 -1.41 9.01
CA MET A 20 5.75 -0.24 8.23
C MET A 20 6.95 -0.54 7.34
N GLU A 21 7.85 -1.42 7.75
CA GLU A 21 9.00 -1.79 6.91
C GLU A 21 8.55 -2.43 5.59
N GLY A 22 7.54 -3.29 5.63
CA GLY A 22 6.95 -3.88 4.43
C GLY A 22 6.19 -2.84 3.60
N PHE A 23 5.45 -1.94 4.23
CA PHE A 23 4.74 -0.87 3.52
C PHE A 23 5.70 0.07 2.81
N LYS A 24 6.81 0.43 3.44
CA LYS A 24 7.85 1.28 2.83
C LYS A 24 8.44 0.63 1.58
N LEU A 25 8.69 -0.68 1.63
CA LEU A 25 9.20 -1.42 0.48
C LEU A 25 8.21 -1.36 -0.70
N VAL A 26 6.95 -1.61 -0.44
CA VAL A 26 5.90 -1.57 -1.47
C VAL A 26 5.76 -0.16 -2.03
N ALA A 27 5.74 0.86 -1.18
CA ALA A 27 5.65 2.25 -1.59
C ALA A 27 6.84 2.65 -2.47
N ALA A 28 8.05 2.25 -2.09
CA ALA A 28 9.26 2.53 -2.86
C ALA A 28 9.19 1.88 -4.24
N ASN A 29 8.64 0.66 -4.33
CA ASN A 29 8.47 -0.02 -5.61
C ASN A 29 7.53 0.77 -6.54
N TYR A 30 6.40 1.25 -6.03
CA TYR A 30 5.50 2.09 -6.83
C TYR A 30 6.19 3.38 -7.28
N SER A 31 6.85 4.07 -6.36
CA SER A 31 7.54 5.33 -6.66
C SER A 31 8.64 5.13 -7.71
N ASN A 32 9.40 4.04 -7.62
CA ASN A 32 10.46 3.71 -8.58
C ASN A 32 9.91 3.38 -9.97
N ASN A 33 8.66 2.95 -10.05
CA ASN A 33 7.97 2.69 -11.31
C ASN A 33 7.14 3.87 -11.80
N GLY A 34 7.35 5.06 -11.23
CA GLY A 34 6.70 6.29 -11.68
C GLY A 34 5.26 6.47 -11.20
N VAL A 35 4.82 5.68 -10.22
CA VAL A 35 3.49 5.82 -9.64
C VAL A 35 3.60 6.68 -8.38
N PRO A 36 2.99 7.87 -8.34
CA PRO A 36 2.99 8.68 -7.12
C PRO A 36 2.36 7.91 -5.97
N CYS A 37 3.09 7.80 -4.87
CA CYS A 37 2.68 7.01 -3.71
C CYS A 37 2.97 7.75 -2.41
N LYS A 38 1.99 7.80 -1.52
CA LYS A 38 2.13 8.39 -0.19
C LYS A 38 1.74 7.38 0.87
N LEU A 39 2.51 7.35 1.94
CA LEU A 39 2.21 6.57 3.13
C LEU A 39 1.77 7.48 4.25
N TYR A 40 0.76 7.06 4.99
CA TYR A 40 0.22 7.77 6.14
C TYR A 40 0.19 6.83 7.34
N VAL A 41 0.50 7.38 8.51
CA VAL A 41 0.21 6.73 9.80
C VAL A 41 -0.72 7.64 10.58
N ASP A 42 -1.58 7.05 11.35
CA ASP A 42 -2.47 7.82 12.22
C ASP A 42 -1.68 8.43 13.38
N ILE A 43 -1.94 9.68 13.69
CA ILE A 43 -1.43 10.33 14.89
C ILE A 43 -2.54 10.67 15.87
N SER A 44 -3.78 10.47 15.42
CA SER A 44 -4.98 10.68 16.21
C SER A 44 -6.09 9.82 15.62
N GLY A 45 -6.91 9.21 16.46
CA GLY A 45 -7.93 8.27 16.05
C GLY A 45 -7.56 6.82 16.38
N PRO A 46 -8.00 5.83 15.61
CA PRO A 46 -7.64 4.44 15.84
C PRO A 46 -6.14 4.23 15.80
N MET A 47 -5.61 3.38 16.69
CA MET A 47 -4.19 3.11 16.78
C MET A 47 -3.75 2.06 15.77
N ASP A 48 -2.47 2.12 15.36
CA ASP A 48 -1.83 1.15 14.46
C ASP A 48 -2.51 1.06 13.08
N VAL A 49 -2.96 2.19 12.56
CA VAL A 49 -3.56 2.28 11.21
C VAL A 49 -2.55 2.88 10.25
N VAL A 50 -2.39 2.23 9.10
CA VAL A 50 -1.51 2.68 8.00
C VAL A 50 -2.36 2.83 6.75
N ALA A 51 -2.16 3.91 6.02
CA ALA A 51 -2.79 4.10 4.72
C ALA A 51 -1.73 4.33 3.64
N MET A 52 -1.99 3.80 2.44
CA MET A 52 -1.17 4.03 1.27
C MET A 52 -2.06 4.57 0.16
N GLU A 53 -1.69 5.69 -0.41
CA GLU A 53 -2.46 6.31 -1.48
C GLU A 53 -1.63 6.37 -2.75
N LEU A 54 -2.18 5.83 -3.83
CA LEU A 54 -1.57 5.79 -5.14
C LEU A 54 -2.36 6.68 -6.10
N GLU A 55 -1.65 7.38 -6.98
CA GLU A 55 -2.28 8.06 -8.12
C GLU A 55 -2.03 7.24 -9.37
N ILE A 56 -3.10 6.75 -9.99
CA ILE A 56 -3.03 5.85 -11.14
C ILE A 56 -3.85 6.38 -12.32
N ASP A 57 -3.37 6.13 -13.54
CA ASP A 57 -4.03 6.52 -14.78
C ASP A 57 -4.87 5.39 -15.37
N SER A 58 -4.52 4.15 -15.08
CA SER A 58 -5.12 2.96 -15.69
C SER A 58 -5.34 1.89 -14.63
N LEU A 59 -6.57 1.45 -14.47
CA LEU A 59 -6.91 0.35 -13.58
C LEU A 59 -6.30 -0.96 -14.08
N ASP A 60 -6.39 -1.22 -15.37
CA ASP A 60 -5.79 -2.43 -15.97
C ASP A 60 -4.28 -2.44 -15.78
N GLY A 61 -3.62 -1.30 -16.01
CA GLY A 61 -2.18 -1.15 -15.80
C GLY A 61 -1.80 -1.41 -14.36
N TYR A 62 -2.54 -0.85 -13.42
CA TYR A 62 -2.29 -1.06 -11.99
C TYR A 62 -2.37 -2.55 -11.61
N PHE A 63 -3.45 -3.23 -12.00
CA PHE A 63 -3.61 -4.64 -11.64
C PHE A 63 -2.61 -5.54 -12.35
N THR A 64 -2.26 -5.24 -13.59
CA THR A 64 -1.22 -5.97 -14.32
C THR A 64 0.13 -5.86 -13.61
N ASP A 65 0.51 -4.64 -13.22
CA ASP A 65 1.77 -4.38 -12.52
C ASP A 65 1.79 -5.02 -11.14
N GLN A 66 0.68 -4.96 -10.41
CA GLN A 66 0.56 -5.59 -9.10
C GLN A 66 0.75 -7.11 -9.17
N ARG A 67 0.11 -7.75 -10.14
CA ARG A 67 0.23 -9.20 -10.34
C ARG A 67 1.65 -9.59 -10.73
N ALA A 68 2.29 -8.82 -11.60
CA ALA A 68 3.68 -9.03 -11.98
C ALA A 68 4.62 -8.90 -10.78
N PHE A 69 4.43 -7.87 -9.96
CA PHE A 69 5.20 -7.68 -8.74
C PHE A 69 5.12 -8.90 -7.82
N TYR A 70 3.92 -9.39 -7.53
CA TYR A 70 3.75 -10.56 -6.66
C TYR A 70 4.30 -11.84 -7.27
N ALA A 71 4.20 -12.00 -8.59
CA ALA A 71 4.71 -13.19 -9.28
C ALA A 71 6.25 -13.24 -9.32
N GLU A 72 6.90 -12.08 -9.31
CA GLU A 72 8.35 -11.93 -9.50
C GLU A 72 9.10 -11.57 -8.21
N MET A 73 8.43 -11.57 -7.06
CA MET A 73 9.08 -11.27 -5.77
C MET A 73 10.21 -12.25 -5.48
N ASP A 74 11.34 -11.70 -5.02
CA ASP A 74 12.42 -12.50 -4.46
C ASP A 74 12.06 -12.97 -3.04
N GLU A 75 12.90 -13.82 -2.44
CA GLU A 75 12.63 -14.38 -1.12
C GLU A 75 12.63 -13.33 -0.01
N ALA A 76 13.50 -12.33 -0.10
CA ALA A 76 13.55 -11.24 0.88
C ALA A 76 12.26 -10.41 0.84
N THR A 77 11.79 -10.08 -0.35
CA THR A 77 10.53 -9.34 -0.55
C THR A 77 9.33 -10.15 -0.08
N LYS A 78 9.30 -11.46 -0.39
CA LYS A 78 8.25 -12.36 0.11
C LYS A 78 8.20 -12.37 1.64
N GLY A 79 9.36 -12.38 2.29
CA GLY A 79 9.44 -12.33 3.75
C GLY A 79 8.85 -11.05 4.32
N LEU A 80 9.15 -9.91 3.73
CA LEU A 80 8.63 -8.61 4.16
C LEU A 80 7.11 -8.49 3.93
N VAL A 81 6.62 -8.91 2.77
CA VAL A 81 5.19 -8.91 2.47
C VAL A 81 4.45 -9.89 3.38
N GLY A 82 5.02 -11.05 3.63
CA GLY A 82 4.46 -12.03 4.57
C GLY A 82 4.35 -11.48 5.98
N SER A 83 5.40 -10.79 6.46
CA SER A 83 5.39 -10.11 7.77
C SER A 83 4.31 -9.03 7.83
N LEU A 84 4.17 -8.24 6.77
CA LEU A 84 3.11 -7.24 6.67
C LEU A 84 1.73 -7.89 6.81
N ASN A 85 1.47 -8.95 6.07
CA ASN A 85 0.19 -9.67 6.10
C ASN A 85 -0.06 -10.30 7.48
N SER A 86 0.97 -10.82 8.14
CA SER A 86 0.85 -11.42 9.48
C SER A 86 0.56 -10.37 10.55
N ASN A 87 0.99 -9.14 10.36
CA ASN A 87 0.86 -8.06 11.33
C ASN A 87 -0.37 -7.19 11.11
N THR A 88 -1.17 -7.45 10.08
CA THR A 88 -2.41 -6.73 9.82
C THR A 88 -3.62 -7.54 10.23
N VAL A 89 -4.64 -6.86 10.76
CA VAL A 89 -5.90 -7.46 11.20
C VAL A 89 -6.93 -7.39 10.08
N SER A 90 -7.00 -6.23 9.41
CA SER A 90 -7.96 -5.99 8.35
C SER A 90 -7.40 -4.98 7.36
N GLY A 91 -7.98 -4.96 6.17
CA GLY A 91 -7.65 -3.99 5.14
C GLY A 91 -8.89 -3.56 4.38
N SER A 92 -8.84 -2.36 3.87
CA SER A 92 -9.90 -1.82 3.01
C SER A 92 -9.29 -1.04 1.85
N ARG A 93 -10.05 -0.90 0.79
CA ARG A 93 -9.62 -0.21 -0.43
C ARG A 93 -10.73 0.71 -0.89
N VAL A 94 -10.38 1.96 -1.17
CA VAL A 94 -11.30 2.94 -1.72
C VAL A 94 -10.67 3.54 -2.98
N LEU A 95 -11.45 3.60 -4.04
CA LEU A 95 -11.03 4.17 -5.31
C LEU A 95 -11.80 5.47 -5.53
N TYR A 96 -11.07 6.57 -5.76
CA TYR A 96 -11.64 7.88 -6.05
C TYR A 96 -11.27 8.30 -7.46
N GLU A 97 -12.16 9.01 -8.13
CA GLU A 97 -11.79 9.81 -9.29
C GLU A 97 -11.17 11.12 -8.80
N ILE A 98 -10.00 11.48 -9.35
CA ILE A 98 -9.42 12.80 -9.08
C ILE A 98 -10.11 13.82 -9.98
N VAL A 99 -10.85 14.73 -9.37
CA VAL A 99 -11.62 15.74 -10.08
C VAL A 99 -10.73 16.94 -10.38
N GLU A 100 -10.66 17.34 -11.64
CA GLU A 100 -10.01 18.60 -12.05
C GLU A 100 -10.98 19.76 -11.86
N TYR A 101 -10.47 20.93 -11.45
CA TYR A 101 -11.30 22.11 -11.17
C TYR A 101 -10.56 23.41 -11.48
#